data_fc8484291b7cae9061d21754d6d11106
#
_entry.id   fc8484291b7cae9061d21754d6d11106
#
_cell.length_a   1.000
_cell.length_b   1.000
_cell.length_c   1.000
_cell.angle_alpha   90.00
_cell.angle_beta   90.00
_cell.angle_gamma   90.00
#
_symmetry.space_group_name_H-M   'P 1'
#
loop_
_entity.id
_entity.type
_entity.pdbx_description
1 polymer ?
#
loop_
_entity_poly.entity_id
_entity_poly.type
_entity_poly.pdbx_seq_one_letter_code
_entity_poly.pdbx_strand_id
1 'polypeptide(L)'
;MSHNKNFPTRVVGIFAGLLGLFLISTSPSLGSGCPCNYTPANLIDVVTADTLLLEVADIEETVQVAGIRVPRLESQSGSDEAWCKAEGGKAIQARDYARTLLSEAAEISIDETERLASGTLIAVVYIDNVSFGQELLYKYLAVETGEVANWCP
;
A
#
# COMPACT_ATOMS: atom_id res chain seq x y z
N MET A 1 -63.36 8.60 64.37
CA MET A 1 -64.22 9.65 63.81
C MET A 1 -63.58 10.02 62.47
N SER A 2 -64.22 9.52 61.54
CA SER A 2 -65.07 10.08 60.50
C SER A 2 -64.33 10.60 59.28
N HIS A 3 -64.47 9.83 58.24
CA HIS A 3 -64.92 10.19 56.87
C HIS A 3 -64.15 11.31 56.18
N ASN A 4 -63.73 11.16 54.94
CA ASN A 4 -64.59 10.96 53.79
C ASN A 4 -63.77 10.58 52.51
N LYS A 5 -64.38 9.77 51.73
CA LYS A 5 -64.10 9.40 50.39
C LYS A 5 -64.19 10.58 49.44
N ASN A 6 -63.37 10.64 48.40
CA ASN A 6 -63.88 10.89 47.03
C ASN A 6 -62.82 10.58 45.97
N PHE A 7 -63.11 9.57 45.22
CA PHE A 7 -62.65 9.42 43.83
C PHE A 7 -63.45 10.42 42.97
N PRO A 8 -62.82 10.97 41.90
CA PRO A 8 -63.30 10.51 40.63
C PRO A 8 -62.27 10.44 39.48
N THR A 9 -62.56 9.53 38.66
CA THR A 9 -62.69 9.62 37.21
C THR A 9 -61.41 9.51 36.34
N ARG A 10 -61.42 8.41 35.75
CA ARG A 10 -60.58 8.03 34.60
C ARG A 10 -60.60 9.05 33.45
N VAL A 11 -59.44 9.41 32.94
CA VAL A 11 -59.29 9.83 31.57
C VAL A 11 -58.33 8.86 30.86
N VAL A 12 -58.91 8.03 30.05
CA VAL A 12 -58.20 7.14 29.13
C VAL A 12 -57.75 7.98 27.94
N GLY A 13 -56.51 8.40 27.93
CA GLY A 13 -55.88 9.00 26.78
C GLY A 13 -55.22 7.90 25.95
N ILE A 14 -55.87 7.53 24.83
CA ILE A 14 -55.29 6.65 23.82
C ILE A 14 -54.28 7.48 23.02
N PHE A 15 -53.01 7.38 23.36
CA PHE A 15 -51.94 7.83 22.46
C PHE A 15 -51.64 6.72 21.47
N ALA A 16 -52.18 6.86 20.27
CA ALA A 16 -51.77 6.12 19.11
C ALA A 16 -50.34 6.54 18.75
N GLY A 17 -49.36 5.81 19.24
CA GLY A 17 -47.96 5.98 18.86
C GLY A 17 -47.78 5.47 17.41
N LEU A 18 -47.60 6.40 16.47
CA LEU A 18 -47.10 6.10 15.13
C LEU A 18 -45.64 5.60 15.26
N LEU A 19 -45.47 4.30 15.20
CA LEU A 19 -44.14 3.67 15.09
C LEU A 19 -43.63 3.95 13.67
N GLY A 20 -42.91 5.05 13.48
CA GLY A 20 -42.20 5.36 12.25
C GLY A 20 -41.07 4.34 12.04
N LEU A 21 -41.32 3.38 11.18
CA LEU A 21 -40.30 2.42 10.72
C LEU A 21 -39.30 3.17 9.85
N PHE A 22 -38.21 3.65 10.44
CA PHE A 22 -37.08 4.19 9.70
C PHE A 22 -36.38 3.00 9.01
N LEU A 23 -36.74 2.78 7.75
CA LEU A 23 -35.98 1.93 6.83
C LEU A 23 -34.65 2.61 6.55
N ILE A 24 -33.61 2.22 7.30
CA ILE A 24 -32.24 2.58 6.97
C ILE A 24 -31.89 1.78 5.70
N SER A 25 -32.04 2.44 4.55
CA SER A 25 -31.52 1.92 3.28
C SER A 25 -30.01 2.00 3.34
N THR A 26 -29.36 0.91 3.76
CA THR A 26 -27.93 0.71 3.52
C THR A 26 -27.76 0.43 2.04
N SER A 27 -27.47 1.47 1.26
CA SER A 27 -27.00 1.30 -0.11
C SER A 27 -25.65 0.58 -0.05
N PRO A 28 -25.49 -0.60 -0.67
CA PRO A 28 -24.18 -1.14 -0.87
C PRO A 28 -23.46 -0.16 -1.81
N SER A 29 -22.43 0.49 -1.33
CA SER A 29 -21.47 1.17 -2.21
C SER A 29 -20.81 0.09 -3.05
N LEU A 30 -21.28 -0.04 -4.30
CA LEU A 30 -20.56 -0.75 -5.33
C LEU A 30 -19.26 0.03 -5.56
N GLY A 31 -18.23 -0.30 -4.79
CA GLY A 31 -16.87 0.11 -5.07
C GLY A 31 -16.55 -0.43 -6.46
N SER A 32 -16.45 0.45 -7.45
CA SER A 32 -15.84 0.14 -8.75
C SER A 32 -14.35 -0.09 -8.52
N GLY A 33 -14.00 -1.12 -7.73
CA GLY A 33 -12.65 -1.58 -7.58
C GLY A 33 -12.26 -2.35 -8.83
N CYS A 34 -11.18 -1.96 -9.46
CA CYS A 34 -10.41 -2.86 -10.30
C CYS A 34 -10.26 -4.19 -9.55
N PRO A 35 -10.37 -5.36 -10.17
CA PRO A 35 -10.12 -6.65 -9.51
C PRO A 35 -8.62 -6.87 -9.24
N CYS A 36 -7.91 -5.83 -8.88
CA CYS A 36 -6.51 -5.88 -8.53
C CYS A 36 -6.43 -6.43 -7.10
N ASN A 37 -5.76 -7.54 -6.91
CA ASN A 37 -5.53 -8.16 -5.61
C ASN A 37 -4.41 -7.40 -4.86
N TYR A 38 -4.65 -6.11 -4.59
CA TYR A 38 -3.73 -5.35 -3.79
C TYR A 38 -3.71 -5.87 -2.35
N THR A 39 -2.56 -6.33 -1.93
CA THR A 39 -2.34 -6.72 -0.54
C THR A 39 -1.69 -5.55 0.19
N PRO A 40 -2.30 -5.03 1.27
CA PRO A 40 -1.68 -3.99 2.09
C PRO A 40 -0.34 -4.45 2.65
N ALA A 41 0.61 -3.53 2.74
CA ALA A 41 1.94 -3.79 3.28
C ALA A 41 2.43 -2.62 4.13
N ASN A 42 3.34 -2.90 5.08
CA ASN A 42 4.02 -1.90 5.88
C ASN A 42 5.52 -1.91 5.56
N LEU A 43 6.13 -0.73 5.46
CA LEU A 43 7.57 -0.62 5.23
C LEU A 43 8.34 -1.02 6.49
N ILE A 44 9.29 -1.96 6.36
CA ILE A 44 10.29 -2.28 7.38
C ILE A 44 11.62 -1.60 7.03
N ASP A 45 12.16 -1.83 5.82
CA ASP A 45 13.40 -1.19 5.36
C ASP A 45 13.47 -1.11 3.83
N VAL A 46 14.35 -0.23 3.34
CA VAL A 46 14.71 -0.08 1.93
C VAL A 46 16.16 -0.55 1.75
N VAL A 47 16.33 -1.76 1.26
CA VAL A 47 17.65 -2.38 1.03
C VAL A 47 18.34 -1.73 -0.17
N THR A 48 17.65 -1.73 -1.30
CA THR A 48 17.98 -0.98 -2.53
C THR A 48 16.72 -0.29 -3.02
N ALA A 49 16.80 0.54 -4.05
CA ALA A 49 15.60 1.22 -4.55
C ALA A 49 14.57 0.27 -5.19
N ASP A 50 14.96 -0.95 -5.57
CA ASP A 50 14.07 -1.98 -6.11
C ASP A 50 13.92 -3.21 -5.20
N THR A 51 14.60 -3.22 -4.04
CA THR A 51 14.51 -4.32 -3.08
C THR A 51 14.10 -3.77 -1.72
N LEU A 52 12.91 -4.12 -1.30
CA LEU A 52 12.26 -3.64 -0.09
C LEU A 52 12.08 -4.78 0.90
N LEU A 53 12.14 -4.46 2.18
CA LEU A 53 11.70 -5.32 3.25
C LEU A 53 10.33 -4.81 3.72
N LEU A 54 9.30 -5.59 3.51
CA LEU A 54 7.93 -5.23 3.83
C LEU A 54 7.31 -6.25 4.79
N GLU A 55 6.40 -5.79 5.63
CA GLU A 55 5.47 -6.66 6.35
C GLU A 55 4.20 -6.79 5.52
N VAL A 56 3.89 -8.01 5.11
CA VAL A 56 2.73 -8.38 4.29
C VAL A 56 1.95 -9.46 5.02
N ALA A 57 0.70 -9.20 5.40
CA ALA A 57 -0.14 -10.12 6.18
C ALA A 57 0.57 -10.64 7.45
N ASP A 58 1.21 -9.75 8.22
CA ASP A 58 1.96 -10.03 9.45
C ASP A 58 3.22 -10.90 9.23
N ILE A 59 3.72 -11.00 8.00
CA ILE A 59 4.93 -11.74 7.64
C ILE A 59 5.94 -10.77 7.02
N GLU A 60 7.18 -10.84 7.48
CA GLU A 60 8.29 -10.10 6.88
C GLU A 60 8.69 -10.75 5.55
N GLU A 61 8.63 -9.97 4.47
CA GLU A 61 8.89 -10.42 3.10
C GLU A 61 9.93 -9.54 2.42
N THR A 62 10.87 -10.16 1.73
CA THR A 62 11.73 -9.44 0.79
C THR A 62 10.98 -9.28 -0.53
N VAL A 63 10.74 -8.04 -0.94
CA VAL A 63 9.98 -7.71 -2.14
C VAL A 63 10.92 -7.02 -3.15
N GLN A 64 11.02 -7.59 -4.35
CA GLN A 64 11.66 -6.97 -5.49
C GLN A 64 10.60 -6.29 -6.36
N VAL A 65 10.80 -5.00 -6.64
CA VAL A 65 9.88 -4.20 -7.46
C VAL A 65 9.91 -4.70 -8.90
N ALA A 66 8.76 -5.13 -9.40
CA ALA A 66 8.61 -5.69 -10.73
C ALA A 66 8.85 -4.65 -11.83
N GLY A 67 9.39 -5.09 -12.96
CA GLY A 67 9.46 -4.32 -14.21
C GLY A 67 10.55 -3.27 -14.27
N ILE A 68 11.32 -3.06 -13.22
CA ILE A 68 12.40 -2.06 -13.18
C ILE A 68 13.74 -2.67 -12.80
N ARG A 69 14.80 -1.95 -13.12
CA ARG A 69 16.17 -2.18 -12.70
C ARG A 69 16.77 -0.86 -12.22
N VAL A 70 17.43 -0.89 -11.05
CA VAL A 70 18.06 0.28 -10.43
C VAL A 70 19.58 0.19 -10.53
N PRO A 71 20.31 1.32 -10.35
CA PRO A 71 21.76 1.33 -10.25
C PRO A 71 22.23 0.48 -9.07
N ARG A 72 23.37 -0.20 -9.24
CA ARG A 72 23.96 -1.04 -8.19
C ARG A 72 24.79 -0.22 -7.22
N LEU A 73 24.67 -0.51 -5.93
CA LEU A 73 25.44 0.15 -4.87
C LEU A 73 26.94 -0.20 -4.97
N GLU A 74 27.25 -1.43 -5.40
CA GLU A 74 28.60 -1.93 -5.52
C GLU A 74 28.72 -2.93 -6.68
N SER A 75 29.95 -3.25 -7.05
CA SER A 75 30.25 -4.26 -8.06
C SER A 75 29.72 -5.62 -7.62
N GLN A 76 28.97 -6.28 -8.50
CA GLN A 76 28.50 -7.65 -8.28
C GLN A 76 29.40 -8.64 -9.00
N SER A 77 29.87 -9.67 -8.28
CA SER A 77 30.62 -10.77 -8.85
C SER A 77 29.75 -11.55 -9.85
N GLY A 78 30.24 -11.74 -11.07
CA GLY A 78 29.54 -12.49 -12.14
C GLY A 78 28.58 -11.63 -12.98
N SER A 79 28.53 -10.32 -12.78
CA SER A 79 27.84 -9.40 -13.70
C SER A 79 28.72 -9.12 -14.91
N ASP A 80 28.16 -9.28 -16.11
CA ASP A 80 28.82 -8.92 -17.38
C ASP A 80 28.92 -7.40 -17.59
N GLU A 81 28.13 -6.64 -16.83
CA GLU A 81 28.13 -5.17 -16.87
C GLU A 81 29.16 -4.58 -15.90
N ALA A 82 30.07 -3.76 -16.44
CA ALA A 82 31.05 -3.04 -15.65
C ALA A 82 30.35 -2.07 -14.68
N TRP A 83 30.72 -2.12 -13.40
CA TRP A 83 30.28 -1.16 -12.41
C TRP A 83 31.24 0.03 -12.34
N CYS A 84 30.71 1.22 -12.07
CA CYS A 84 31.50 2.43 -11.87
C CYS A 84 31.03 3.23 -10.66
N LYS A 85 31.90 4.12 -10.15
CA LYS A 85 31.60 4.97 -8.99
C LYS A 85 30.38 5.89 -9.22
N ALA A 86 30.14 6.31 -10.47
CA ALA A 86 28.99 7.14 -10.81
C ALA A 86 27.69 6.34 -10.64
N GLU A 87 27.66 5.06 -11.01
CA GLU A 87 26.54 4.15 -10.77
C GLU A 87 26.27 3.99 -9.28
N GLY A 88 27.31 3.77 -8.46
CA GLY A 88 27.17 3.68 -7.00
C GLY A 88 26.60 4.96 -6.37
N GLY A 89 27.03 6.13 -6.82
CA GLY A 89 26.48 7.41 -6.39
C GLY A 89 25.00 7.55 -6.75
N LYS A 90 24.62 7.12 -7.95
CA LYS A 90 23.22 7.13 -8.39
C LYS A 90 22.36 6.13 -7.64
N ALA A 91 22.93 4.96 -7.28
CA ALA A 91 22.25 3.96 -6.46
C ALA A 91 21.92 4.49 -5.06
N ILE A 92 22.84 5.22 -4.42
CA ILE A 92 22.58 5.88 -3.14
C ILE A 92 21.44 6.89 -3.29
N GLN A 93 21.48 7.73 -4.32
CA GLN A 93 20.42 8.70 -4.60
C GLN A 93 19.06 8.02 -4.80
N ALA A 94 19.03 6.93 -5.58
CA ALA A 94 17.81 6.17 -5.82
C ALA A 94 17.24 5.56 -4.53
N ARG A 95 18.10 4.95 -3.70
CA ARG A 95 17.70 4.37 -2.42
C ARG A 95 17.18 5.43 -1.44
N ASP A 96 17.84 6.56 -1.33
CA ASP A 96 17.43 7.62 -0.42
C ASP A 96 16.12 8.25 -0.87
N TYR A 97 15.90 8.43 -2.17
CA TYR A 97 14.62 8.86 -2.72
C TYR A 97 13.51 7.82 -2.44
N ALA A 98 13.78 6.53 -2.69
CA ALA A 98 12.85 5.44 -2.40
C ALA A 98 12.45 5.42 -0.91
N ARG A 99 13.42 5.58 -0.01
CA ARG A 99 13.18 5.62 1.44
C ARG A 99 12.29 6.79 1.83
N THR A 100 12.56 7.98 1.32
CA THR A 100 11.72 9.17 1.56
C THR A 100 10.29 8.92 1.08
N LEU A 101 10.14 8.51 -0.18
CA LEU A 101 8.83 8.33 -0.81
C LEU A 101 7.97 7.28 -0.08
N LEU A 102 8.56 6.13 0.28
CA LEU A 102 7.87 5.06 0.99
C LEU A 102 7.56 5.42 2.45
N SER A 103 8.43 6.21 3.12
CA SER A 103 8.19 6.62 4.51
C SER A 103 7.12 7.72 4.65
N GLU A 104 6.87 8.47 3.58
CA GLU A 104 5.85 9.54 3.53
C GLU A 104 4.49 9.02 3.01
N ALA A 105 4.45 7.80 2.44
CA ALA A 105 3.22 7.21 1.91
C ALA A 105 2.20 6.95 3.02
N ALA A 106 0.94 7.32 2.78
CA ALA A 106 -0.16 7.00 3.68
C ALA A 106 -0.57 5.52 3.58
N GLU A 107 -0.40 4.93 2.41
CA GLU A 107 -0.71 3.52 2.14
C GLU A 107 0.34 2.92 1.21
N ILE A 108 0.80 1.71 1.55
CA ILE A 108 1.62 0.87 0.68
C ILE A 108 0.84 -0.41 0.41
N SER A 109 0.79 -0.82 -0.84
CA SER A 109 0.20 -2.09 -1.24
C SER A 109 1.02 -2.75 -2.35
N ILE A 110 0.88 -4.06 -2.46
CA ILE A 110 1.59 -4.85 -3.48
C ILE A 110 0.61 -5.68 -4.28
N ASP A 111 0.94 -5.88 -5.56
CA ASP A 111 0.35 -6.89 -6.44
C ASP A 111 1.44 -7.90 -6.77
N GLU A 112 1.38 -9.09 -6.12
CA GLU A 112 2.38 -10.15 -6.29
C GLU A 112 2.27 -10.73 -7.69
N THR A 113 3.37 -10.68 -8.45
CA THR A 113 3.44 -11.26 -9.80
C THR A 113 4.11 -12.62 -9.81
N GLU A 114 5.09 -12.84 -8.92
CA GLU A 114 5.86 -14.06 -8.84
C GLU A 114 6.50 -14.24 -7.47
N ARG A 115 6.70 -15.48 -7.04
CA ARG A 115 7.51 -15.84 -5.87
C ARG A 115 8.67 -16.71 -6.30
N LEU A 116 9.88 -16.23 -6.09
CA LEU A 116 11.09 -16.96 -6.41
C LEU A 116 11.32 -18.13 -5.45
N ALA A 117 12.10 -19.13 -5.88
CA ALA A 117 12.48 -20.27 -5.03
C ALA A 117 13.29 -19.84 -3.78
N SER A 118 13.92 -18.67 -3.81
CA SER A 118 14.59 -18.04 -2.66
C SER A 118 13.62 -17.52 -1.59
N GLY A 119 12.31 -17.43 -1.90
CA GLY A 119 11.29 -16.81 -1.07
C GLY A 119 11.03 -15.34 -1.39
N THR A 120 11.87 -14.69 -2.22
CA THR A 120 11.68 -13.30 -2.62
C THR A 120 10.41 -13.14 -3.45
N LEU A 121 9.57 -12.17 -3.11
CA LEU A 121 8.42 -11.77 -3.91
C LEU A 121 8.85 -10.82 -5.02
N ILE A 122 8.35 -11.04 -6.22
CA ILE A 122 8.38 -10.03 -7.29
C ILE A 122 6.99 -9.43 -7.35
N ALA A 123 6.88 -8.13 -7.12
CA ALA A 123 5.59 -7.46 -7.05
C ALA A 123 5.62 -6.05 -7.65
N VAL A 124 4.49 -5.62 -8.18
CA VAL A 124 4.26 -4.20 -8.42
C VAL A 124 3.93 -3.57 -7.07
N VAL A 125 4.69 -2.56 -6.69
CA VAL A 125 4.48 -1.82 -5.43
C VAL A 125 3.75 -0.54 -5.73
N TYR A 126 2.73 -0.23 -4.95
CA TYR A 126 1.94 0.99 -5.03
C TYR A 126 2.08 1.78 -3.74
N ILE A 127 2.16 3.09 -3.89
CA ILE A 127 2.14 4.08 -2.82
C ILE A 127 1.00 5.04 -3.12
N ASP A 128 0.03 5.18 -2.20
CA ASP A 128 -1.13 6.05 -2.38
C ASP A 128 -1.81 5.84 -3.75
N ASN A 129 -1.93 4.58 -4.20
CA ASN A 129 -2.47 4.15 -5.50
C ASN A 129 -1.64 4.53 -6.74
N VAL A 130 -0.41 5.01 -6.57
CA VAL A 130 0.53 5.30 -7.67
C VAL A 130 1.61 4.21 -7.71
N SER A 131 2.00 3.75 -8.90
CA SER A 131 3.08 2.76 -9.04
C SER A 131 4.42 3.36 -8.60
N PHE A 132 5.00 2.78 -7.55
CA PHE A 132 6.31 3.18 -7.03
C PHE A 132 7.42 3.03 -8.07
N GLY A 133 7.39 1.94 -8.86
CA GLY A 133 8.36 1.72 -9.93
C GLY A 133 8.31 2.80 -11.01
N GLN A 134 7.10 3.27 -11.37
CA GLN A 134 6.94 4.37 -12.33
C GLN A 134 7.50 5.70 -11.80
N GLU A 135 7.39 5.96 -10.51
CA GLU A 135 8.01 7.15 -9.89
C GLU A 135 9.53 7.13 -10.00
N LEU A 136 10.16 5.97 -9.81
CA LEU A 136 11.61 5.82 -9.99
C LEU A 136 12.04 5.99 -11.47
N LEU A 137 11.28 5.45 -12.41
CA LEU A 137 11.50 5.64 -13.86
C LEU A 137 11.37 7.12 -14.24
N TYR A 138 10.33 7.80 -13.77
CA TYR A 138 10.08 9.21 -14.03
C TYR A 138 11.21 10.11 -13.51
N LYS A 139 11.84 9.73 -12.40
CA LYS A 139 12.99 10.45 -11.83
C LYS A 139 14.33 10.05 -12.45
N TYR A 140 14.34 9.16 -13.43
CA TYR A 140 15.57 8.60 -14.02
C TYR A 140 16.47 7.90 -12.98
N LEU A 141 15.86 7.35 -11.94
CA LEU A 141 16.51 6.58 -10.87
C LEU A 141 16.43 5.06 -11.11
N ALA A 142 15.68 4.66 -12.12
CA ALA A 142 15.56 3.30 -12.61
C ALA A 142 15.47 3.30 -14.13
N VAL A 143 15.60 2.12 -14.74
CA VAL A 143 15.25 1.83 -16.13
C VAL A 143 14.31 0.63 -16.16
N GLU A 144 13.58 0.44 -17.25
CA GLU A 144 12.76 -0.77 -17.44
C GLU A 144 13.64 -2.02 -17.50
N THR A 145 13.12 -3.14 -17.02
CA THR A 145 13.84 -4.41 -17.11
C THR A 145 14.07 -4.78 -18.58
N GLY A 146 15.33 -5.07 -18.92
CA GLY A 146 15.74 -5.38 -20.28
C GLY A 146 16.29 -4.17 -21.07
N GLU A 147 16.11 -2.94 -20.57
CA GLU A 147 16.76 -1.78 -21.18
C GLU A 147 18.23 -1.66 -20.76
N VAL A 148 19.02 -1.07 -21.66
CA VAL A 148 20.44 -0.76 -21.39
C VAL A 148 20.51 0.52 -20.55
N ALA A 149 21.09 0.41 -19.38
CA ALA A 149 21.27 1.56 -18.49
C ALA A 149 22.62 2.24 -18.76
N ASN A 150 22.59 3.55 -18.94
CA ASN A 150 23.78 4.39 -19.11
C ASN A 150 24.11 5.13 -17.80
N TRP A 151 24.46 4.37 -16.74
CA TRP A 151 24.86 4.97 -15.45
C TRP A 151 26.35 5.27 -15.36
N CYS A 152 27.15 4.64 -16.23
CA CYS A 152 28.57 4.91 -16.34
C CYS A 152 28.86 5.77 -17.57
N PRO A 153 29.66 6.86 -17.43
CA PRO A 153 30.04 7.73 -18.54
C PRO A 153 31.00 7.04 -19.53
#